data_8e86dd5f93c16267488d08404dcddbd2
#
_entry.id   8e86dd5f93c16267488d08404dcddbd2
#
_cell.length_a   1.000
_cell.length_b   1.000
_cell.length_c   1.000
_cell.angle_alpha   90.00
_cell.angle_beta   90.00
_cell.angle_gamma   90.00
#
_symmetry.space_group_name_H-M   'P 1'
#
loop_
_entity.id
_entity.type
_entity.pdbx_description
1 polymer ?
#
loop_
_entity_poly.entity_id
_entity_poly.type
_entity_poly.pdbx_seq_one_letter_code
_entity_poly.pdbx_strand_id
1 'polypeptide(L)'
;MASLIPFTKRFESSENLVDLLESRGLQICDRNKAIQYLDNIGYYRLSAYMYPLLKMPKTAHLYKEGSTFKKVMMLYRFDKKLRLLMFNEIEKIEIAIRRAVMQITADMTGNPFWLTDSSYFLDSSKFNETMRAISKEYSKSKEEFILHFKRTYSEPYPPSWILGELLTIGNVNAIYRNIKQNRIRKRIAKRFDLPINVFESWLTVIAVTRNACCHHSRVWNKQNAIQPAIPNNPEGEWITLPTDSMRAYFDLCIIKYFLNVISPNNDMQSKLTWLFIRFPEIDLQALGFPQGWEMEPLWR
;
A
#
# COMPACT_ATOMS: atom_id res chain seq x y z
N MET A 1 24.51 11.75 21.05
CA MET A 1 24.01 10.47 20.44
C MET A 1 24.04 9.42 21.53
N ALA A 2 22.94 8.67 21.74
CA ALA A 2 22.94 7.57 22.70
C ALA A 2 23.91 6.49 22.18
N SER A 3 24.77 5.95 23.06
CA SER A 3 25.68 4.86 22.70
C SER A 3 24.85 3.61 22.37
N LEU A 4 25.15 2.97 21.24
CA LEU A 4 24.55 1.69 20.85
C LEU A 4 24.99 0.62 21.87
N ILE A 5 24.05 -0.21 22.32
CA ILE A 5 24.31 -1.33 23.23
C ILE A 5 24.26 -2.65 22.45
N PRO A 6 25.06 -3.67 22.81
CA PRO A 6 25.00 -4.99 22.19
C PRO A 6 23.62 -5.63 22.38
N PHE A 7 23.19 -6.43 21.38
CA PHE A 7 21.98 -7.23 21.48
C PHE A 7 22.23 -8.45 22.39
N THR A 8 21.55 -8.50 23.54
CA THR A 8 21.75 -9.54 24.57
C THR A 8 20.55 -10.46 24.77
N LYS A 9 19.45 -10.25 24.03
CA LYS A 9 18.26 -11.10 24.18
C LYS A 9 18.51 -12.50 23.63
N ARG A 10 18.11 -13.52 24.37
CA ARG A 10 18.16 -14.94 23.96
C ARG A 10 16.91 -15.31 23.18
N PHE A 11 16.99 -16.40 22.45
CA PHE A 11 15.84 -17.07 21.86
C PHE A 11 14.95 -17.62 23.00
N GLU A 12 13.63 -17.46 22.84
CA GLU A 12 12.63 -17.98 23.76
C GLU A 12 11.66 -18.87 22.97
N SER A 13 11.29 -20.03 23.57
CA SER A 13 10.24 -20.88 22.99
C SER A 13 8.87 -20.22 23.08
N SER A 14 7.91 -20.72 22.31
CA SER A 14 6.54 -20.16 22.37
C SER A 14 5.88 -20.39 23.72
N GLU A 15 6.20 -21.48 24.44
CA GLU A 15 5.76 -21.74 25.80
C GLU A 15 6.28 -20.66 26.76
N ASN A 16 7.61 -20.41 26.74
CA ASN A 16 8.25 -19.39 27.57
C ASN A 16 7.69 -18.00 27.27
N LEU A 17 7.38 -17.73 25.98
CA LEU A 17 6.76 -16.46 25.59
C LEU A 17 5.32 -16.32 26.12
N VAL A 18 4.55 -17.42 26.20
CA VAL A 18 3.22 -17.42 26.82
C VAL A 18 3.35 -17.11 28.31
N ASP A 19 4.26 -17.78 29.05
CA ASP A 19 4.53 -17.53 30.47
C ASP A 19 4.92 -16.07 30.70
N LEU A 20 5.78 -15.52 29.84
CA LEU A 20 6.21 -14.13 29.90
C LEU A 20 5.04 -13.16 29.67
N LEU A 21 4.14 -13.46 28.73
CA LEU A 21 2.97 -12.63 28.47
C LEU A 21 1.98 -12.63 29.63
N GLU A 22 1.74 -13.78 30.24
CA GLU A 22 0.88 -13.94 31.44
C GLU A 22 1.48 -13.23 32.65
N SER A 23 2.79 -13.38 32.90
CA SER A 23 3.48 -12.69 34.00
C SER A 23 3.41 -11.16 33.86
N ARG A 24 3.23 -10.65 32.66
CA ARG A 24 3.04 -9.22 32.37
C ARG A 24 1.57 -8.77 32.42
N GLY A 25 0.65 -9.67 32.75
CA GLY A 25 -0.78 -9.40 32.92
C GLY A 25 -1.64 -9.52 31.66
N LEU A 26 -1.14 -10.18 30.59
CA LEU A 26 -1.97 -10.53 29.45
C LEU A 26 -2.78 -11.78 29.77
N GLN A 27 -4.12 -11.71 29.70
CA GLN A 27 -4.99 -12.84 29.95
C GLN A 27 -4.99 -13.79 28.75
N ILE A 28 -4.66 -15.07 28.99
CA ILE A 28 -4.60 -16.14 27.98
C ILE A 28 -5.49 -17.29 28.40
N CYS A 29 -6.72 -17.36 27.86
CA CYS A 29 -7.71 -18.40 28.21
C CYS A 29 -7.36 -19.78 27.64
N ASP A 30 -6.63 -19.86 26.53
CA ASP A 30 -6.26 -21.08 25.84
C ASP A 30 -4.77 -21.02 25.48
N ARG A 31 -3.95 -21.57 26.38
CA ARG A 31 -2.49 -21.55 26.26
C ARG A 31 -2.00 -22.31 25.04
N ASN A 32 -2.57 -23.49 24.75
CA ASN A 32 -2.15 -24.32 23.62
C ASN A 32 -2.38 -23.58 22.29
N LYS A 33 -3.52 -22.91 22.18
CA LYS A 33 -3.85 -22.10 21.02
C LYS A 33 -2.96 -20.84 20.90
N ALA A 34 -2.59 -20.24 22.01
CA ALA A 34 -1.66 -19.10 22.01
C ALA A 34 -0.27 -19.55 21.54
N ILE A 35 0.25 -20.67 22.05
CA ILE A 35 1.50 -21.29 21.58
C ILE A 35 1.44 -21.52 20.08
N GLN A 36 0.40 -22.15 19.58
CA GLN A 36 0.20 -22.43 18.16
C GLN A 36 0.20 -21.16 17.29
N TYR A 37 -0.39 -20.06 17.78
CA TYR A 37 -0.33 -18.76 17.10
C TYR A 37 1.07 -18.14 17.13
N LEU A 38 1.78 -18.27 18.24
CA LEU A 38 3.16 -17.76 18.34
C LEU A 38 4.11 -18.53 17.43
N ASP A 39 3.95 -19.86 17.30
CA ASP A 39 4.72 -20.70 16.37
C ASP A 39 4.48 -20.33 14.91
N ASN A 40 3.22 -20.08 14.52
CA ASN A 40 2.85 -19.86 13.11
C ASN A 40 2.94 -18.39 12.65
N ILE A 41 2.81 -17.42 13.56
CA ILE A 41 2.79 -15.99 13.23
C ILE A 41 4.06 -15.31 13.74
N GLY A 42 4.57 -15.73 14.88
CA GLY A 42 5.72 -15.18 15.56
C GLY A 42 5.40 -14.05 16.53
N TYR A 43 6.10 -14.08 17.67
CA TYR A 43 5.97 -13.07 18.72
C TYR A 43 6.22 -11.65 18.20
N TYR A 44 7.29 -11.45 17.42
CA TYR A 44 7.66 -10.12 16.93
C TYR A 44 6.55 -9.47 16.10
N ARG A 45 5.87 -10.24 15.25
CA ARG A 45 4.74 -9.76 14.46
C ARG A 45 3.54 -9.42 15.34
N LEU A 46 3.19 -10.30 16.30
CA LEU A 46 2.05 -10.09 17.20
C LEU A 46 2.30 -8.95 18.21
N SER A 47 3.54 -8.71 18.61
CA SER A 47 3.89 -7.64 19.56
C SER A 47 3.45 -6.25 19.09
N ALA A 48 3.40 -6.02 17.78
CA ALA A 48 2.88 -4.79 17.19
C ALA A 48 1.39 -4.52 17.51
N TYR A 49 0.60 -5.58 17.70
CA TYR A 49 -0.81 -5.51 18.08
C TYR A 49 -0.98 -5.58 19.61
N MET A 50 0.02 -6.05 20.34
CA MET A 50 0.09 -6.03 21.80
C MET A 50 0.44 -4.65 22.34
N TYR A 51 1.30 -3.90 21.63
CA TYR A 51 1.84 -2.62 22.07
C TYR A 51 0.78 -1.58 22.52
N PRO A 52 -0.37 -1.38 21.84
CA PRO A 52 -1.43 -0.48 22.29
C PRO A 52 -2.10 -0.90 23.61
N LEU A 53 -1.99 -2.19 23.98
CA LEU A 53 -2.57 -2.76 25.19
C LEU A 53 -1.67 -2.57 26.42
N LEU A 54 -0.44 -2.08 26.27
CA LEU A 54 0.48 -1.83 27.36
C LEU A 54 0.08 -0.60 28.18
N LYS A 55 0.29 -0.68 29.51
CA LYS A 55 0.22 0.46 30.44
C LYS A 55 1.34 1.47 30.18
N MET A 56 1.17 2.68 30.66
CA MET A 56 2.26 3.66 30.71
C MET A 56 3.03 3.51 32.04
N PRO A 57 4.37 3.65 32.03
CA PRO A 57 5.24 3.76 30.86
C PRO A 57 5.36 2.41 30.13
N LYS A 58 5.32 2.44 28.80
CA LYS A 58 5.34 1.20 27.99
C LYS A 58 6.64 0.38 28.10
N THR A 59 7.70 1.00 28.59
CA THR A 59 8.98 0.36 28.89
C THR A 59 8.88 -0.72 29.98
N ALA A 60 7.86 -0.65 30.86
CA ALA A 60 7.59 -1.67 31.86
C ALA A 60 7.02 -2.96 31.26
N HIS A 61 6.54 -2.93 30.01
CA HIS A 61 5.91 -4.05 29.32
C HIS A 61 4.71 -4.69 30.02
N LEU A 62 4.06 -3.98 30.95
CA LEU A 62 2.87 -4.44 31.67
C LEU A 62 1.59 -4.15 30.87
N TYR A 63 0.66 -5.09 30.84
CA TYR A 63 -0.61 -4.93 30.13
C TYR A 63 -1.65 -4.19 30.98
N LYS A 64 -2.55 -3.47 30.30
CA LYS A 64 -3.74 -2.86 30.91
C LYS A 64 -4.66 -3.96 31.41
N GLU A 65 -5.42 -3.65 32.47
CA GLU A 65 -6.47 -4.56 32.95
C GLU A 65 -7.45 -4.91 31.84
N GLY A 66 -7.91 -6.17 31.78
CA GLY A 66 -8.79 -6.68 30.73
C GLY A 66 -8.12 -6.90 29.36
N SER A 67 -6.79 -6.73 29.26
CA SER A 67 -6.06 -7.08 28.03
C SER A 67 -6.00 -8.59 27.84
N THR A 68 -6.47 -9.08 26.69
CA THR A 68 -6.52 -10.51 26.40
C THR A 68 -5.75 -10.84 25.12
N PHE A 69 -5.21 -12.06 25.03
CA PHE A 69 -4.62 -12.58 23.79
C PHE A 69 -5.67 -12.68 22.66
N LYS A 70 -6.94 -12.94 23.02
CA LYS A 70 -8.07 -12.92 22.07
C LYS A 70 -8.18 -11.55 21.39
N LYS A 71 -8.03 -10.44 22.13
CA LYS A 71 -8.05 -9.08 21.56
C LYS A 71 -6.87 -8.83 20.62
N VAL A 72 -5.67 -9.30 20.97
CA VAL A 72 -4.49 -9.23 20.08
C VAL A 72 -4.79 -9.94 18.75
N MET A 73 -5.34 -11.15 18.80
CA MET A 73 -5.70 -11.91 17.60
C MET A 73 -6.83 -11.28 16.81
N MET A 74 -7.78 -10.61 17.46
CA MET A 74 -8.85 -9.85 16.80
C MET A 74 -8.24 -8.68 16.00
N LEU A 75 -7.34 -7.90 16.60
CA LEU A 75 -6.64 -6.79 15.93
C LEU A 75 -5.81 -7.29 14.73
N TYR A 76 -5.06 -8.38 14.90
CA TYR A 76 -4.29 -9.00 13.83
C TYR A 76 -5.16 -9.45 12.65
N ARG A 77 -6.30 -10.10 12.95
CA ARG A 77 -7.24 -10.58 11.92
C ARG A 77 -7.94 -9.43 11.19
N PHE A 78 -8.32 -8.39 11.92
CA PHE A 78 -8.86 -7.17 11.32
C PHE A 78 -7.86 -6.56 10.34
N ASP A 79 -6.64 -6.31 10.79
CA ASP A 79 -5.59 -5.69 9.97
C ASP A 79 -5.26 -6.54 8.72
N LYS A 80 -5.24 -7.89 8.86
CA LYS A 80 -5.13 -8.79 7.71
C LYS A 80 -6.26 -8.58 6.71
N LYS A 81 -7.51 -8.48 7.18
CA LYS A 81 -8.67 -8.28 6.30
C LYS A 81 -8.65 -6.90 5.64
N LEU A 82 -8.26 -5.87 6.38
CA LEU A 82 -8.09 -4.51 5.85
C LEU A 82 -7.03 -4.48 4.73
N ARG A 83 -5.87 -5.10 4.95
CA ARG A 83 -4.82 -5.19 3.91
C ARG A 83 -5.31 -5.91 2.64
N LEU A 84 -6.05 -7.00 2.79
CA LEU A 84 -6.59 -7.73 1.64
C LEU A 84 -7.61 -6.90 0.86
N LEU A 85 -8.46 -6.11 1.57
CA LEU A 85 -9.38 -5.19 0.94
C LEU A 85 -8.59 -4.11 0.16
N MET A 86 -7.65 -3.44 0.82
CA MET A 86 -6.84 -2.40 0.20
C MET A 86 -6.08 -2.93 -1.02
N PHE A 87 -5.48 -4.10 -0.91
CA PHE A 87 -4.71 -4.72 -1.99
C PHE A 87 -5.57 -5.02 -3.22
N ASN A 88 -6.76 -5.60 -3.00
CA ASN A 88 -7.72 -5.89 -4.07
C ASN A 88 -8.16 -4.62 -4.83
N GLU A 89 -8.36 -3.52 -4.12
CA GLU A 89 -8.75 -2.26 -4.76
C GLU A 89 -7.56 -1.56 -5.44
N ILE A 90 -6.37 -1.66 -4.87
CA ILE A 90 -5.14 -1.10 -5.46
C ILE A 90 -4.77 -1.82 -6.76
N GLU A 91 -5.03 -3.12 -6.90
CA GLU A 91 -4.80 -3.86 -8.15
C GLU A 91 -5.47 -3.20 -9.36
N LYS A 92 -6.74 -2.82 -9.23
CA LYS A 92 -7.49 -2.11 -10.28
C LYS A 92 -6.83 -0.76 -10.65
N ILE A 93 -6.39 -0.03 -9.62
CA ILE A 93 -5.74 1.26 -9.77
C ILE A 93 -4.38 1.09 -10.47
N GLU A 94 -3.59 0.09 -10.07
CA GLU A 94 -2.29 -0.23 -10.66
C GLU A 94 -2.42 -0.51 -12.17
N ILE A 95 -3.39 -1.32 -12.56
CA ILE A 95 -3.68 -1.63 -13.97
C ILE A 95 -4.07 -0.37 -14.75
N ALA A 96 -4.98 0.45 -14.19
CA ALA A 96 -5.45 1.67 -14.85
C ALA A 96 -4.33 2.70 -15.03
N ILE A 97 -3.49 2.90 -14.01
CA ILE A 97 -2.36 3.83 -14.07
C ILE A 97 -1.30 3.35 -15.08
N ARG A 98 -0.93 2.06 -15.03
CA ARG A 98 0.01 1.46 -15.98
C ARG A 98 -0.46 1.70 -17.42
N ARG A 99 -1.72 1.36 -17.69
CA ARG A 99 -2.31 1.59 -19.01
C ARG A 99 -2.29 3.06 -19.42
N ALA A 100 -2.66 3.99 -18.52
CA ALA A 100 -2.66 5.42 -18.81
C ALA A 100 -1.26 5.93 -19.16
N VAL A 101 -0.24 5.55 -18.40
CA VAL A 101 1.16 5.95 -18.65
C VAL A 101 1.65 5.40 -20.00
N MET A 102 1.42 4.12 -20.27
CA MET A 102 1.94 3.48 -21.49
C MET A 102 1.23 3.99 -22.74
N GLN A 103 -0.09 4.07 -22.71
CA GLN A 103 -0.88 4.37 -23.89
C GLN A 103 -0.93 5.86 -24.21
N ILE A 104 -1.14 6.73 -23.23
CA ILE A 104 -1.20 8.19 -23.46
C ILE A 104 0.16 8.68 -23.98
N THR A 105 1.26 8.16 -23.43
CA THR A 105 2.59 8.56 -23.91
C THR A 105 2.83 8.07 -25.34
N ALA A 106 2.47 6.83 -25.69
CA ALA A 106 2.59 6.31 -27.04
C ALA A 106 1.76 7.13 -28.04
N ASP A 107 0.50 7.46 -27.69
CA ASP A 107 -0.40 8.27 -28.49
C ASP A 107 0.16 9.68 -28.74
N MET A 108 0.59 10.37 -27.67
CA MET A 108 1.09 11.74 -27.76
C MET A 108 2.47 11.89 -28.43
N THR A 109 3.24 10.81 -28.49
CA THR A 109 4.57 10.80 -29.13
C THR A 109 4.53 10.21 -30.55
N GLY A 110 3.46 9.48 -30.89
CA GLY A 110 3.39 8.68 -32.13
C GLY A 110 4.38 7.52 -32.15
N ASN A 111 5.06 7.22 -31.03
CA ASN A 111 6.09 6.18 -30.97
C ASN A 111 5.66 5.02 -30.06
N PRO A 112 5.39 3.82 -30.61
CA PRO A 112 5.05 2.64 -29.81
C PRO A 112 6.19 2.17 -28.89
N PHE A 113 7.44 2.53 -29.23
CA PHE A 113 8.65 2.11 -28.51
C PHE A 113 9.24 3.21 -27.60
N TRP A 114 8.47 4.27 -27.32
CA TRP A 114 8.93 5.42 -26.53
C TRP A 114 9.60 5.02 -25.20
N LEU A 115 9.16 3.92 -24.58
CA LEU A 115 9.65 3.47 -23.26
C LEU A 115 11.13 3.07 -23.30
N THR A 116 11.64 2.65 -24.44
CA THR A 116 13.04 2.24 -24.65
C THR A 116 13.91 3.30 -25.33
N ASP A 117 13.35 4.48 -25.59
CA ASP A 117 14.05 5.61 -26.20
C ASP A 117 14.35 6.70 -25.16
N SER A 118 15.64 6.88 -24.85
CA SER A 118 16.10 7.83 -23.83
C SER A 118 15.74 9.29 -24.09
N SER A 119 15.43 9.67 -25.33
CA SER A 119 15.08 11.04 -25.71
C SER A 119 13.78 11.56 -25.04
N TYR A 120 12.90 10.64 -24.62
CA TYR A 120 11.65 10.96 -23.93
C TYR A 120 11.81 11.18 -22.42
N PHE A 121 13.02 11.01 -21.87
CA PHE A 121 13.26 11.05 -20.44
C PHE A 121 14.12 12.25 -20.03
N LEU A 122 13.89 12.74 -18.79
CA LEU A 122 14.60 13.89 -18.20
C LEU A 122 16.00 13.49 -17.73
N ASP A 123 16.09 12.38 -17.01
CA ASP A 123 17.28 11.91 -16.29
C ASP A 123 17.73 10.57 -16.88
N SER A 124 18.90 10.59 -17.53
CA SER A 124 19.49 9.42 -18.20
C SER A 124 19.90 8.34 -17.20
N SER A 125 20.30 8.68 -15.96
CA SER A 125 20.67 7.69 -14.95
C SER A 125 19.44 6.89 -14.52
N LYS A 126 18.32 7.59 -14.24
CA LYS A 126 17.03 6.95 -13.90
C LYS A 126 16.47 6.16 -15.08
N PHE A 127 16.65 6.64 -16.29
CA PHE A 127 16.30 5.87 -17.50
C PHE A 127 17.08 4.57 -17.54
N ASN A 128 18.40 4.59 -17.35
CA ASN A 128 19.25 3.40 -17.37
C ASN A 128 18.89 2.41 -16.25
N GLU A 129 18.52 2.89 -15.06
CA GLU A 129 18.01 2.05 -13.96
C GLU A 129 16.71 1.36 -14.37
N THR A 130 15.78 2.12 -14.96
CA THR A 130 14.51 1.59 -15.47
C THR A 130 14.76 0.55 -16.55
N MET A 131 15.64 0.82 -17.52
CA MET A 131 15.97 -0.12 -18.59
C MET A 131 16.62 -1.40 -18.07
N ARG A 132 17.47 -1.33 -17.04
CA ARG A 132 18.02 -2.52 -16.38
C ARG A 132 16.91 -3.39 -15.74
N ALA A 133 15.96 -2.76 -15.07
CA ALA A 133 14.82 -3.49 -14.49
C ALA A 133 13.95 -4.13 -15.59
N ILE A 134 13.63 -3.38 -16.65
CA ILE A 134 12.87 -3.86 -17.81
C ILE A 134 13.58 -5.05 -18.46
N SER A 135 14.86 -4.91 -18.78
CA SER A 135 15.65 -5.96 -19.46
C SER A 135 15.70 -7.24 -18.63
N LYS A 136 15.82 -7.10 -17.31
CA LYS A 136 15.82 -8.23 -16.37
C LYS A 136 14.49 -8.98 -16.41
N GLU A 137 13.37 -8.28 -16.31
CA GLU A 137 12.05 -8.91 -16.31
C GLU A 137 11.70 -9.47 -17.71
N TYR A 138 12.01 -8.72 -18.77
CA TYR A 138 11.80 -9.17 -20.17
C TYR A 138 12.59 -10.44 -20.50
N SER A 139 13.88 -10.52 -20.10
CA SER A 139 14.71 -11.70 -20.35
C SER A 139 14.19 -12.96 -19.65
N LYS A 140 13.69 -12.82 -18.41
CA LYS A 140 13.18 -13.93 -17.60
C LYS A 140 11.73 -14.32 -17.91
N SER A 141 10.99 -13.42 -18.56
CA SER A 141 9.55 -13.61 -18.77
C SER A 141 9.28 -14.85 -19.64
N LYS A 142 8.35 -15.68 -19.12
CA LYS A 142 7.78 -16.84 -19.80
C LYS A 142 6.33 -16.59 -20.24
N GLU A 143 5.86 -15.35 -20.10
CA GLU A 143 4.52 -14.96 -20.53
C GLU A 143 4.36 -15.20 -22.03
N GLU A 144 3.25 -15.79 -22.44
CA GLU A 144 3.04 -16.24 -23.81
C GLU A 144 3.11 -15.09 -24.81
N PHE A 145 2.58 -13.92 -24.48
CA PHE A 145 2.65 -12.74 -25.32
C PHE A 145 4.08 -12.23 -25.52
N ILE A 146 4.97 -12.39 -24.53
CA ILE A 146 6.41 -12.06 -24.65
C ILE A 146 7.14 -13.09 -25.51
N LEU A 147 6.86 -14.38 -25.31
CA LEU A 147 7.44 -15.44 -26.12
C LEU A 147 6.99 -15.35 -27.58
N HIS A 148 5.73 -15.00 -27.80
CA HIS A 148 5.20 -14.74 -29.18
C HIS A 148 5.95 -13.57 -29.82
N PHE A 149 6.11 -12.44 -29.10
CA PHE A 149 6.83 -11.29 -29.62
C PHE A 149 8.26 -11.66 -30.02
N LYS A 150 9.02 -12.32 -29.14
CA LYS A 150 10.40 -12.76 -29.40
C LYS A 150 10.57 -13.69 -30.61
N ARG A 151 9.51 -14.44 -30.97
CA ARG A 151 9.54 -15.36 -32.12
C ARG A 151 9.10 -14.71 -33.42
N THR A 152 8.33 -13.63 -33.32
CA THR A 152 7.60 -13.07 -34.47
C THR A 152 8.23 -11.77 -34.99
N TYR A 153 8.79 -10.94 -34.08
CA TYR A 153 9.25 -9.59 -34.45
C TYR A 153 10.75 -9.44 -34.26
N SER A 154 11.34 -8.54 -35.07
CA SER A 154 12.79 -8.26 -35.09
C SER A 154 13.23 -7.23 -34.07
N GLU A 155 12.28 -6.45 -33.54
CA GLU A 155 12.56 -5.40 -32.57
C GLU A 155 13.09 -5.98 -31.26
N PRO A 156 14.07 -5.31 -30.59
CA PRO A 156 14.69 -5.83 -29.37
C PRO A 156 13.73 -5.86 -28.18
N TYR A 157 12.69 -5.02 -28.21
CA TYR A 157 11.63 -4.95 -27.19
C TYR A 157 10.26 -4.76 -27.84
N PRO A 158 9.20 -5.29 -27.19
CA PRO A 158 7.83 -5.06 -27.64
C PRO A 158 7.40 -3.60 -27.42
N PRO A 159 6.30 -3.18 -28.06
CA PRO A 159 5.69 -1.88 -27.81
C PRO A 159 5.44 -1.63 -26.33
N SER A 160 5.46 -0.35 -25.93
CA SER A 160 5.39 0.09 -24.52
C SER A 160 4.18 -0.49 -23.75
N TRP A 161 3.04 -0.64 -24.41
CA TRP A 161 1.84 -1.22 -23.78
C TRP A 161 1.93 -2.73 -23.51
N ILE A 162 2.77 -3.47 -24.23
CA ILE A 162 3.09 -4.87 -23.96
C ILE A 162 4.19 -4.96 -22.89
N LEU A 163 5.26 -4.18 -23.06
CA LEU A 163 6.39 -4.17 -22.14
C LEU A 163 5.98 -3.69 -20.74
N GLY A 164 5.01 -2.78 -20.68
CA GLY A 164 4.44 -2.25 -19.45
C GLY A 164 3.81 -3.31 -18.56
N GLU A 165 3.28 -4.42 -19.12
CA GLU A 165 2.66 -5.50 -18.34
C GLU A 165 3.66 -6.24 -17.44
N LEU A 166 4.95 -6.15 -17.73
CA LEU A 166 6.01 -6.73 -16.89
C LEU A 166 6.41 -5.82 -15.70
N LEU A 167 5.89 -4.60 -15.63
CA LEU A 167 6.38 -3.59 -14.70
C LEU A 167 5.54 -3.54 -13.42
N THR A 168 6.23 -3.35 -12.30
CA THR A 168 5.59 -3.06 -11.02
C THR A 168 5.09 -1.61 -10.99
N ILE A 169 4.15 -1.30 -10.08
CA ILE A 169 3.69 0.07 -9.87
C ILE A 169 4.84 1.03 -9.49
N GLY A 170 5.85 0.52 -8.79
CA GLY A 170 7.07 1.30 -8.49
C GLY A 170 7.85 1.70 -9.73
N ASN A 171 8.01 0.78 -10.70
CA ASN A 171 8.62 1.08 -11.98
C ASN A 171 7.78 2.09 -12.77
N VAL A 172 6.46 1.91 -12.81
CA VAL A 172 5.54 2.84 -13.50
C VAL A 172 5.62 4.25 -12.90
N ASN A 173 5.69 4.38 -11.57
CA ASN A 173 5.88 5.66 -10.90
C ASN A 173 7.22 6.32 -11.27
N ALA A 174 8.32 5.55 -11.28
CA ALA A 174 9.64 6.06 -11.69
C ALA A 174 9.65 6.53 -13.15
N ILE A 175 9.04 5.76 -14.05
CA ILE A 175 8.88 6.10 -15.47
C ILE A 175 8.09 7.40 -15.61
N TYR A 176 6.90 7.49 -15.00
CA TYR A 176 6.04 8.67 -15.10
C TYR A 176 6.76 9.95 -14.66
N ARG A 177 7.44 9.91 -13.52
CA ARG A 177 8.22 11.04 -12.98
C ARG A 177 9.38 11.46 -13.87
N ASN A 178 9.90 10.54 -14.66
CA ASN A 178 11.04 10.77 -15.55
C ASN A 178 10.62 11.16 -16.97
N ILE A 179 9.33 11.18 -17.32
CA ILE A 179 8.87 11.65 -18.64
C ILE A 179 9.23 13.13 -18.80
N LYS A 180 9.98 13.44 -19.87
CA LYS A 180 10.52 14.78 -20.15
C LYS A 180 9.45 15.82 -20.45
N GLN A 181 8.44 15.44 -21.24
CA GLN A 181 7.41 16.37 -21.71
C GLN A 181 6.31 16.58 -20.65
N ASN A 182 6.28 17.77 -20.05
CA ASN A 182 5.30 18.12 -19.03
C ASN A 182 3.84 17.99 -19.51
N ARG A 183 3.58 18.26 -20.80
CA ARG A 183 2.26 18.08 -21.45
C ARG A 183 1.76 16.64 -21.34
N ILE A 184 2.66 15.65 -21.49
CA ILE A 184 2.32 14.22 -21.35
C ILE A 184 1.98 13.90 -19.90
N ARG A 185 2.84 14.32 -18.96
CA ARG A 185 2.56 14.12 -17.52
C ARG A 185 1.23 14.77 -17.11
N LYS A 186 0.95 15.98 -17.60
CA LYS A 186 -0.32 16.66 -17.36
C LYS A 186 -1.51 15.89 -17.94
N ARG A 187 -1.39 15.35 -19.15
CA ARG A 187 -2.46 14.59 -19.79
C ARG A 187 -2.76 13.28 -19.04
N ILE A 188 -1.71 12.60 -18.53
CA ILE A 188 -1.86 11.39 -17.72
C ILE A 188 -2.54 11.71 -16.38
N ALA A 189 -2.05 12.72 -15.64
CA ALA A 189 -2.64 13.11 -14.37
C ALA A 189 -4.11 13.55 -14.52
N LYS A 190 -4.43 14.29 -15.59
CA LYS A 190 -5.80 14.71 -15.93
C LYS A 190 -6.74 13.54 -16.21
N ARG A 191 -6.25 12.39 -16.67
CA ARG A 191 -7.06 11.17 -16.82
C ARG A 191 -7.67 10.71 -15.48
N PHE A 192 -7.05 11.13 -14.37
CA PHE A 192 -7.48 10.84 -13.00
C PHE A 192 -7.99 12.09 -12.27
N ASP A 193 -8.30 13.15 -13.00
CA ASP A 193 -8.82 14.44 -12.50
C ASP A 193 -7.92 15.07 -11.44
N LEU A 194 -6.60 14.88 -11.56
CA LEU A 194 -5.60 15.36 -10.62
C LEU A 194 -4.57 16.30 -11.29
N PRO A 195 -4.04 17.29 -10.55
CA PRO A 195 -2.85 18.03 -10.95
C PRO A 195 -1.60 17.12 -10.79
N ILE A 196 -0.53 17.43 -11.54
CA ILE A 196 0.69 16.61 -11.59
C ILE A 196 1.26 16.32 -10.20
N ASN A 197 1.40 17.35 -9.37
CA ASN A 197 2.00 17.24 -8.04
C ASN A 197 1.22 16.31 -7.10
N VAL A 198 -0.10 16.37 -7.13
CA VAL A 198 -0.96 15.49 -6.34
C VAL A 198 -0.90 14.06 -6.88
N PHE A 199 -1.00 13.90 -8.20
CA PHE A 199 -0.91 12.59 -8.85
C PHE A 199 0.42 11.90 -8.54
N GLU A 200 1.56 12.59 -8.64
CA GLU A 200 2.89 12.05 -8.30
C GLU A 200 3.01 11.64 -6.83
N SER A 201 2.46 12.46 -5.93
CA SER A 201 2.43 12.14 -4.51
C SER A 201 1.59 10.89 -4.25
N TRP A 202 0.39 10.83 -4.81
CA TRP A 202 -0.53 9.71 -4.61
C TRP A 202 -0.07 8.41 -5.27
N LEU A 203 0.62 8.48 -6.40
CA LEU A 203 1.30 7.32 -6.97
C LEU A 203 2.29 6.68 -5.98
N THR A 204 3.03 7.53 -5.27
CA THR A 204 3.99 7.05 -4.27
C THR A 204 3.26 6.40 -3.09
N VAL A 205 2.16 7.01 -2.61
CA VAL A 205 1.34 6.43 -1.54
C VAL A 205 0.77 5.07 -1.97
N ILE A 206 0.18 4.98 -3.17
CA ILE A 206 -0.35 3.71 -3.72
C ILE A 206 0.75 2.64 -3.78
N ALA A 207 1.95 2.98 -4.28
CA ALA A 207 3.05 2.02 -4.38
C ALA A 207 3.52 1.53 -3.00
N VAL A 208 3.66 2.43 -2.02
CA VAL A 208 4.07 2.10 -0.65
C VAL A 208 3.01 1.28 0.07
N THR A 209 1.74 1.65 -0.04
CA THR A 209 0.61 0.95 0.57
C THR A 209 0.43 -0.45 -0.03
N ARG A 210 0.52 -0.57 -1.36
CA ARG A 210 0.53 -1.86 -2.06
C ARG A 210 1.64 -2.77 -1.53
N ASN A 211 2.87 -2.26 -1.43
CA ASN A 211 4.00 -3.02 -0.92
C ASN A 211 3.80 -3.42 0.55
N ALA A 212 3.27 -2.52 1.39
CA ALA A 212 2.93 -2.84 2.77
C ALA A 212 1.91 -3.99 2.86
N CYS A 213 0.89 -3.99 2.00
CA CYS A 213 -0.10 -5.07 1.92
C CYS A 213 0.53 -6.39 1.48
N CYS A 214 1.36 -6.40 0.43
CA CYS A 214 2.04 -7.59 -0.09
C CYS A 214 3.04 -8.20 0.90
N HIS A 215 3.79 -7.36 1.61
CA HIS A 215 4.77 -7.81 2.61
C HIS A 215 4.15 -8.03 3.99
N HIS A 216 2.82 -8.02 4.09
CA HIS A 216 2.06 -8.27 5.32
C HIS A 216 2.41 -7.31 6.46
N SER A 217 2.87 -6.09 6.14
CA SER A 217 3.16 -5.04 7.12
C SER A 217 1.87 -4.57 7.80
N ARG A 218 1.96 -4.18 9.08
CA ARG A 218 0.81 -3.63 9.80
C ARG A 218 0.39 -2.29 9.19
N VAL A 219 -0.90 -2.14 8.94
CA VAL A 219 -1.56 -0.89 8.51
C VAL A 219 -2.34 -0.25 9.66
N TRP A 220 -3.03 -1.06 10.47
CA TRP A 220 -3.81 -0.60 11.62
C TRP A 220 -2.93 0.10 12.68
N ASN A 221 -3.40 1.26 13.18
CA ASN A 221 -2.73 2.06 14.21
C ASN A 221 -1.24 2.29 13.93
N LYS A 222 -0.93 2.64 12.69
CA LYS A 222 0.42 2.99 12.23
C LYS A 222 0.38 4.40 11.65
N GLN A 223 1.43 5.17 11.89
CA GLN A 223 1.69 6.41 11.18
C GLN A 223 2.45 6.09 9.88
N ASN A 224 1.99 6.67 8.78
CA ASN A 224 2.64 6.50 7.48
C ASN A 224 3.99 7.22 7.46
N ALA A 225 4.92 6.72 6.65
CA ALA A 225 6.24 7.34 6.49
C ALA A 225 6.25 8.50 5.48
N ILE A 226 5.21 8.59 4.65
CA ILE A 226 5.11 9.57 3.57
C ILE A 226 3.86 10.41 3.80
N GLN A 227 4.06 11.72 3.84
CA GLN A 227 2.96 12.68 3.88
C GLN A 227 2.45 12.91 2.45
N PRO A 228 1.19 12.56 2.15
CA PRO A 228 0.62 12.78 0.84
C PRO A 228 0.31 14.27 0.61
N ALA A 229 0.37 14.70 -0.65
CA ALA A 229 -0.13 16.01 -1.03
C ALA A 229 -1.65 16.05 -0.86
N ILE A 230 -2.16 17.14 -0.30
CA ILE A 230 -3.58 17.41 -0.14
C ILE A 230 -4.04 18.20 -1.39
N PRO A 231 -5.07 17.72 -2.12
CA PRO A 231 -5.56 18.44 -3.28
C PRO A 231 -6.30 19.71 -2.87
N ASN A 232 -5.99 20.81 -3.53
CA ASN A 232 -6.78 22.04 -3.42
C ASN A 232 -7.82 22.01 -4.54
N ASN A 233 -9.11 21.95 -4.19
CA ASN A 233 -10.22 21.88 -5.14
C ASN A 233 -10.06 20.80 -6.22
N PRO A 234 -10.07 19.50 -5.85
CA PRO A 234 -10.04 18.43 -6.84
C PRO A 234 -11.29 18.50 -7.73
N GLU A 235 -11.19 18.03 -8.97
CA GLU A 235 -12.36 17.99 -9.87
C GLU A 235 -13.39 16.93 -9.44
N GLY A 236 -12.93 15.84 -8.79
CA GLY A 236 -13.78 14.81 -8.20
C GLY A 236 -14.13 15.10 -6.75
N GLU A 237 -15.11 14.36 -6.24
CA GLU A 237 -15.54 14.42 -4.84
C GLU A 237 -14.38 14.08 -3.89
N TRP A 238 -14.20 14.89 -2.84
CA TRP A 238 -13.17 14.73 -1.84
C TRP A 238 -13.70 14.87 -0.42
N ILE A 239 -12.88 14.53 0.58
CA ILE A 239 -13.20 14.70 1.99
C ILE A 239 -13.18 16.16 2.40
N THR A 240 -14.06 16.54 3.31
CA THR A 240 -14.21 17.91 3.86
C THR A 240 -13.86 17.99 5.34
N LEU A 241 -13.99 16.86 6.09
CA LEU A 241 -13.65 16.80 7.50
C LEU A 241 -12.14 16.82 7.75
N PRO A 242 -11.67 17.49 8.80
CA PRO A 242 -10.27 17.46 9.20
C PRO A 242 -9.78 16.03 9.42
N THR A 243 -8.68 15.66 8.79
CA THR A 243 -8.19 14.28 8.78
C THR A 243 -6.67 14.27 8.90
N ASP A 244 -6.13 13.35 9.72
CA ASP A 244 -4.69 13.08 9.79
C ASP A 244 -4.25 12.34 8.52
N SER A 245 -3.57 13.06 7.62
CA SER A 245 -3.07 12.50 6.35
C SER A 245 -2.01 11.41 6.52
N MET A 246 -1.49 11.21 7.73
CA MET A 246 -0.50 10.19 8.03
C MET A 246 -1.12 8.87 8.54
N ARG A 247 -2.44 8.72 8.46
CA ARG A 247 -3.18 7.55 8.91
C ARG A 247 -3.82 6.77 7.77
N ALA A 248 -4.12 5.51 8.02
CA ALA A 248 -4.67 4.57 7.04
C ALA A 248 -5.97 5.07 6.37
N TYR A 249 -6.79 5.87 7.07
CA TYR A 249 -7.99 6.46 6.49
C TYR A 249 -7.67 7.34 5.27
N PHE A 250 -6.60 8.12 5.34
CA PHE A 250 -6.21 8.97 4.20
C PHE A 250 -5.75 8.13 3.00
N ASP A 251 -5.03 7.03 3.23
CA ASP A 251 -4.68 6.08 2.16
C ASP A 251 -5.94 5.47 1.53
N LEU A 252 -6.94 5.13 2.36
CA LEU A 252 -8.24 4.64 1.89
C LEU A 252 -8.99 5.69 1.08
N CYS A 253 -8.91 6.98 1.46
CA CYS A 253 -9.49 8.08 0.68
C CYS A 253 -8.82 8.22 -0.69
N ILE A 254 -7.49 8.11 -0.77
CA ILE A 254 -6.75 8.12 -2.04
C ILE A 254 -7.21 6.94 -2.92
N ILE A 255 -7.29 5.74 -2.36
CA ILE A 255 -7.77 4.54 -3.08
C ILE A 255 -9.19 4.77 -3.59
N LYS A 256 -10.10 5.24 -2.73
CA LYS A 256 -11.50 5.51 -3.09
C LYS A 256 -11.62 6.55 -4.20
N TYR A 257 -10.82 7.62 -4.15
CA TYR A 257 -10.79 8.64 -5.19
C TYR A 257 -10.43 8.05 -6.56
N PHE A 258 -9.33 7.30 -6.64
CA PHE A 258 -8.97 6.62 -7.88
C PHE A 258 -10.06 5.67 -8.36
N LEU A 259 -10.67 4.92 -7.44
CA LEU A 259 -11.76 4.00 -7.80
C LEU A 259 -12.98 4.73 -8.34
N ASN A 260 -13.35 5.89 -7.77
CA ASN A 260 -14.48 6.68 -8.26
C ASN A 260 -14.25 7.13 -9.70
N VAL A 261 -13.00 7.42 -10.09
CA VAL A 261 -12.66 7.78 -11.48
C VAL A 261 -12.65 6.57 -12.43
N ILE A 262 -12.11 5.43 -12.00
CA ILE A 262 -11.90 4.27 -12.91
C ILE A 262 -13.05 3.26 -12.87
N SER A 263 -13.82 3.24 -11.79
CA SER A 263 -14.93 2.31 -11.55
C SER A 263 -16.00 3.03 -10.70
N PRO A 264 -16.81 3.94 -11.27
CA PRO A 264 -17.74 4.78 -10.49
C PRO A 264 -18.73 4.00 -9.61
N ASN A 265 -19.09 2.78 -10.01
CA ASN A 265 -19.99 1.89 -9.26
C ASN A 265 -19.22 0.93 -8.33
N ASN A 266 -18.04 1.32 -7.82
CA ASN A 266 -17.26 0.48 -6.92
C ASN A 266 -17.96 0.28 -5.56
N ASP A 267 -17.75 -0.88 -4.97
CA ASP A 267 -18.34 -1.31 -3.70
C ASP A 267 -17.43 -1.14 -2.48
N MET A 268 -16.38 -0.31 -2.58
CA MET A 268 -15.37 -0.17 -1.52
C MET A 268 -15.96 0.30 -0.19
N GLN A 269 -16.90 1.26 -0.21
CA GLN A 269 -17.57 1.74 1.00
C GLN A 269 -18.32 0.59 1.70
N SER A 270 -19.11 -0.17 0.96
CA SER A 270 -19.85 -1.32 1.49
C SER A 270 -18.92 -2.37 2.09
N LYS A 271 -17.80 -2.67 1.44
CA LYS A 271 -16.78 -3.61 1.93
C LYS A 271 -16.16 -3.14 3.24
N LEU A 272 -15.85 -1.84 3.38
CA LEU A 272 -15.35 -1.25 4.63
C LEU A 272 -16.40 -1.33 5.75
N THR A 273 -17.63 -0.96 5.46
CA THR A 273 -18.75 -1.04 6.42
C THR A 273 -18.93 -2.48 6.91
N TRP A 274 -18.93 -3.46 6.01
CA TRP A 274 -18.99 -4.87 6.38
C TRP A 274 -17.80 -5.32 7.24
N LEU A 275 -16.63 -4.82 6.94
CA LEU A 275 -15.44 -5.10 7.76
C LEU A 275 -15.60 -4.56 9.19
N PHE A 276 -16.11 -3.35 9.36
CA PHE A 276 -16.34 -2.74 10.67
C PHE A 276 -17.47 -3.43 11.46
N ILE A 277 -18.56 -3.81 10.80
CA ILE A 277 -19.63 -4.62 11.42
C ILE A 277 -19.06 -5.94 11.96
N ARG A 278 -18.16 -6.58 11.22
CA ARG A 278 -17.52 -7.84 11.64
C ARG A 278 -16.53 -7.68 12.80
N PHE A 279 -15.98 -6.49 12.98
CA PHE A 279 -15.00 -6.18 14.01
C PHE A 279 -15.41 -4.92 14.79
N PRO A 280 -16.54 -4.96 15.55
CA PRO A 280 -17.10 -3.76 16.18
C PRO A 280 -16.24 -3.16 17.30
N GLU A 281 -15.29 -3.94 17.84
CA GLU A 281 -14.35 -3.49 18.87
C GLU A 281 -13.16 -2.69 18.33
N ILE A 282 -13.08 -2.49 16.99
CA ILE A 282 -11.99 -1.74 16.39
C ILE A 282 -12.17 -0.24 16.64
N ASP A 283 -11.14 0.37 17.19
CA ASP A 283 -11.03 1.81 17.30
C ASP A 283 -10.73 2.42 15.90
N LEU A 284 -11.75 3.04 15.31
CA LEU A 284 -11.64 3.70 14.01
C LEU A 284 -10.80 4.98 14.08
N GLN A 285 -10.74 5.65 15.25
CA GLN A 285 -9.87 6.82 15.43
C GLN A 285 -8.39 6.42 15.33
N ALA A 286 -8.03 5.22 15.81
CA ALA A 286 -6.68 4.70 15.63
C ALA A 286 -6.27 4.49 14.17
N LEU A 287 -7.24 4.41 13.25
CA LEU A 287 -7.04 4.38 11.79
C LEU A 287 -7.09 5.78 11.16
N GLY A 288 -7.51 6.80 11.91
CA GLY A 288 -7.68 8.18 11.44
C GLY A 288 -9.06 8.50 10.86
N PHE A 289 -10.05 7.63 11.05
CA PHE A 289 -11.43 7.91 10.60
C PHE A 289 -12.05 9.02 11.46
N PRO A 290 -12.54 10.11 10.84
CA PRO A 290 -13.35 11.10 11.55
C PRO A 290 -14.76 10.56 11.81
N GLN A 291 -15.44 11.12 12.81
CA GLN A 291 -16.84 10.80 13.05
C GLN A 291 -17.67 11.28 11.84
N GLY A 292 -18.57 10.43 11.33
CA GLY A 292 -19.42 10.76 10.18
C GLY A 292 -18.73 10.63 8.82
N TRP A 293 -17.60 9.93 8.75
CA TRP A 293 -16.84 9.71 7.50
C TRP A 293 -17.69 9.12 6.36
N GLU A 294 -18.73 8.34 6.68
CA GLU A 294 -19.63 7.73 5.70
C GLU A 294 -20.45 8.76 4.92
N MET A 295 -20.61 9.96 5.49
CA MET A 295 -21.37 11.06 4.90
C MET A 295 -20.50 12.00 4.07
N GLU A 296 -19.19 11.81 4.07
CA GLU A 296 -18.26 12.60 3.25
C GLU A 296 -18.56 12.41 1.75
N PRO A 297 -18.44 13.47 0.92
CA PRO A 297 -18.73 13.41 -0.52
C PRO A 297 -18.02 12.26 -1.22
N LEU A 298 -16.74 12.05 -0.92
CA LEU A 298 -15.92 10.98 -1.48
C LEU A 298 -16.50 9.57 -1.30
N TRP A 299 -17.24 9.34 -0.22
CA TRP A 299 -17.73 8.02 0.19
C TRP A 299 -19.20 7.74 -0.18
N ARG A 300 -19.91 8.73 -0.71
CA ARG A 300 -21.30 8.61 -1.16
C ARG A 300 -21.45 7.86 -2.47
#